data_eb525992711fe3c9b50295191f3af33d
#
_entry.id   eb525992711fe3c9b50295191f3af33d
#
_cell.length_a   1.000
_cell.length_b   1.000
_cell.length_c   1.000
_cell.angle_alpha   90.00
_cell.angle_beta   90.00
_cell.angle_gamma   90.00
#
_symmetry.space_group_name_H-M   'P 1'
#
loop_
_entity.id
_entity.type
_entity.pdbx_description
1 polymer ?
#
loop_
_entity_poly.entity_id
_entity_poly.type
_entity_poly.pdbx_seq_one_letter_code
_entity_poly.pdbx_strand_id
1 'polypeptide(L)'
;VLCAGLLTACSDTSGSKDSDDSADDGPTSSSSTSTGPEPGAAPTIPARPPHPVSLPALMQKSYDGRALTLGAEGASTSAYTQHTVSYLSGTMKVSGLMNVPTGKGPFPALVLAHGYIDPAYYDNGQGMRREQDYLARAGYVTLHVDYRGHAFSDPAPRAEESLRLGYTEDVINAVLALRRWRGPVDDDRIGLVGRSMGGGVIYNALTVQPGLVDAAVVFAPVSSDTVDNFERWTRPERGEVATRILARYGEPRTHRRFWRNVSPRTFFGRVTEPLMIHHGTSDDSCPLPWSRRTVRALQAHGKRVTFHVYPGEEHAFGPQWTLSMERTVRFLRRTLS
;
A
#
# COMPACT_ATOMS: atom_id res chain seq x y z
N VAL A 1 -43.00 16.75 -22.97
CA VAL A 1 -43.21 16.58 -24.42
C VAL A 1 -42.59 15.25 -24.78
N LEU A 2 -43.47 14.31 -25.03
CA LEU A 2 -43.22 12.96 -25.59
C LEU A 2 -42.70 13.09 -27.03
N CYS A 3 -41.85 12.16 -27.44
CA CYS A 3 -42.07 11.41 -28.66
C CYS A 3 -41.20 10.15 -28.70
N ALA A 4 -41.90 9.08 -28.86
CA ALA A 4 -41.52 7.69 -29.08
C ALA A 4 -41.41 7.39 -30.59
N GLY A 5 -40.84 6.27 -30.92
CA GLY A 5 -40.96 5.57 -32.21
C GLY A 5 -39.61 5.07 -32.73
N LEU A 6 -39.41 3.94 -33.25
CA LEU A 6 -40.10 2.65 -33.45
C LEU A 6 -39.06 1.71 -34.08
N LEU A 7 -39.21 0.44 -33.79
CA LEU A 7 -38.57 -0.76 -34.34
C LEU A 7 -38.61 -0.88 -35.88
N THR A 8 -37.60 -1.57 -36.46
CA THR A 8 -37.90 -2.64 -37.45
C THR A 8 -36.77 -3.67 -37.50
N ALA A 9 -37.18 -4.92 -37.43
CA ALA A 9 -36.42 -6.15 -37.68
C ALA A 9 -36.80 -6.69 -39.10
N CYS A 10 -35.90 -7.51 -39.68
CA CYS A 10 -36.18 -8.61 -40.65
C CYS A 10 -34.81 -9.29 -40.87
N SER A 11 -34.51 -10.52 -40.46
CA SER A 11 -34.95 -11.87 -40.80
C SER A 11 -34.68 -12.29 -42.26
N ASP A 12 -34.03 -13.42 -42.31
CA ASP A 12 -34.13 -14.66 -43.12
C ASP A 12 -33.14 -14.73 -44.32
N THR A 13 -32.60 -15.86 -44.73
CA THR A 13 -32.82 -17.30 -44.55
C THR A 13 -31.70 -18.07 -45.29
N SER A 14 -31.25 -19.18 -44.70
CA SER A 14 -31.17 -20.57 -45.18
C SER A 14 -30.43 -21.00 -46.47
N GLY A 15 -29.81 -22.18 -46.35
CA GLY A 15 -29.70 -23.23 -47.40
C GLY A 15 -28.28 -23.81 -47.45
N SER A 16 -27.93 -24.86 -46.88
CA SER A 16 -28.09 -26.32 -46.94
C SER A 16 -27.53 -27.01 -48.21
N LYS A 17 -26.76 -28.07 -47.90
CA LYS A 17 -26.65 -29.42 -48.53
C LYS A 17 -25.49 -29.67 -49.48
N ASP A 18 -24.79 -30.60 -49.17
CA ASP A 18 -24.66 -32.09 -49.22
C ASP A 18 -23.61 -32.55 -50.24
N SER A 19 -22.80 -33.40 -49.78
CA SER A 19 -22.56 -34.84 -49.99
C SER A 19 -21.39 -35.24 -50.92
N ASP A 20 -20.71 -36.19 -50.38
CA ASP A 20 -20.21 -37.50 -50.85
C ASP A 20 -18.88 -37.62 -51.58
N ASP A 21 -18.02 -38.31 -50.90
CA ASP A 21 -17.46 -39.66 -51.13
C ASP A 21 -16.44 -39.87 -52.25
N SER A 22 -15.28 -40.34 -51.95
CA SER A 22 -14.69 -41.58 -52.43
C SER A 22 -13.18 -41.66 -52.18
N ALA A 23 -12.79 -42.81 -51.65
CA ALA A 23 -11.43 -43.30 -51.43
C ALA A 23 -10.68 -43.46 -52.76
N ASP A 24 -9.32 -43.36 -52.75
CA ASP A 24 -8.48 -44.41 -53.29
C ASP A 24 -6.95 -44.24 -52.94
N ASP A 25 -6.34 -45.35 -52.87
CA ASP A 25 -5.00 -45.85 -52.59
C ASP A 25 -3.75 -44.96 -52.80
N GLY A 26 -2.78 -45.25 -51.95
CA GLY A 26 -1.41 -44.68 -51.90
C GLY A 26 -0.50 -45.06 -53.06
N PRO A 27 0.71 -44.55 -53.04
CA PRO A 27 1.84 -45.37 -52.57
C PRO A 27 2.87 -44.62 -51.71
N THR A 28 3.50 -45.46 -50.84
CA THR A 28 4.67 -45.18 -50.04
C THR A 28 5.79 -44.44 -50.74
N SER A 29 6.18 -43.27 -50.21
CA SER A 29 7.42 -42.61 -50.56
C SER A 29 8.18 -42.25 -49.30
N SER A 30 9.31 -42.89 -49.14
CA SER A 30 10.34 -42.65 -48.14
C SER A 30 10.87 -41.20 -48.25
N SER A 31 10.57 -40.34 -47.32
CA SER A 31 11.21 -39.01 -47.18
C SER A 31 12.29 -39.04 -46.10
N SER A 32 13.50 -38.90 -46.53
CA SER A 32 14.69 -38.59 -45.75
C SER A 32 14.47 -37.30 -44.95
N THR A 33 14.48 -37.40 -43.63
CA THR A 33 14.49 -36.28 -42.67
C THR A 33 15.80 -35.50 -42.79
N SER A 34 15.77 -34.37 -43.51
CA SER A 34 16.79 -33.32 -43.43
C SER A 34 16.57 -32.55 -42.12
N THR A 35 17.41 -32.78 -41.12
CA THR A 35 17.52 -31.93 -39.93
C THR A 35 18.11 -30.59 -40.35
N GLY A 36 17.26 -29.61 -40.65
CA GLY A 36 17.66 -28.23 -40.73
C GLY A 36 18.05 -27.71 -39.34
N PRO A 37 18.99 -26.77 -39.25
CA PRO A 37 19.36 -26.18 -37.95
C PRO A 37 18.16 -25.54 -37.26
N GLU A 38 17.93 -25.87 -35.97
CA GLU A 38 16.95 -25.20 -35.14
C GLU A 38 17.17 -23.68 -35.24
N PRO A 39 16.10 -22.89 -35.34
CA PRO A 39 16.22 -21.45 -35.26
C PRO A 39 16.75 -21.09 -33.86
N GLY A 40 18.02 -20.66 -33.82
CA GLY A 40 18.69 -20.25 -32.60
C GLY A 40 17.79 -19.27 -31.81
N ALA A 41 17.52 -19.58 -30.55
CA ALA A 41 16.76 -18.72 -29.65
C ALA A 41 17.35 -17.31 -29.72
N ALA A 42 16.51 -16.33 -30.09
CA ALA A 42 16.92 -14.93 -30.13
C ALA A 42 17.52 -14.55 -28.77
N PRO A 43 18.66 -13.85 -28.72
CA PRO A 43 19.32 -13.49 -27.48
C PRO A 43 18.31 -12.70 -26.61
N THR A 44 17.89 -13.28 -25.50
CA THR A 44 17.08 -12.61 -24.46
C THR A 44 17.94 -11.51 -23.87
N ILE A 45 17.69 -10.27 -24.26
CA ILE A 45 18.31 -9.10 -23.63
C ILE A 45 17.91 -9.16 -22.15
N PRO A 46 18.85 -9.29 -21.19
CA PRO A 46 18.50 -9.36 -19.78
C PRO A 46 17.74 -8.09 -19.40
N ALA A 47 16.59 -8.26 -18.75
CA ALA A 47 15.78 -7.13 -18.34
C ALA A 47 16.63 -6.19 -17.46
N ARG A 48 16.74 -4.93 -17.88
CA ARG A 48 17.52 -3.93 -17.12
C ARG A 48 17.04 -3.91 -15.65
N PRO A 49 17.97 -4.00 -14.68
CA PRO A 49 17.60 -4.00 -13.27
C PRO A 49 16.78 -2.74 -12.93
N PRO A 50 15.82 -2.83 -11.99
CA PRO A 50 15.01 -1.69 -11.61
C PRO A 50 15.88 -0.60 -10.98
N HIS A 51 15.46 0.67 -11.13
CA HIS A 51 16.12 1.77 -10.45
C HIS A 51 16.11 1.52 -8.93
N PRO A 52 17.24 1.71 -8.19
CA PRO A 52 17.29 1.42 -6.75
C PRO A 52 16.23 2.15 -5.93
N VAL A 53 15.89 3.38 -6.31
CA VAL A 53 14.76 4.14 -5.77
C VAL A 53 13.54 3.86 -6.62
N SER A 54 12.86 2.75 -6.38
CA SER A 54 11.61 2.38 -7.05
C SER A 54 10.89 1.25 -6.30
N LEU A 55 9.59 1.13 -6.49
CA LEU A 55 8.82 0.01 -5.94
C LEU A 55 9.27 -1.35 -6.50
N PRO A 56 9.57 -1.50 -7.81
CA PRO A 56 10.15 -2.74 -8.32
C PRO A 56 11.46 -3.16 -7.64
N ALA A 57 12.30 -2.21 -7.23
CA ALA A 57 13.50 -2.54 -6.47
C ALA A 57 13.15 -3.02 -5.05
N LEU A 58 12.18 -2.39 -4.39
CA LEU A 58 11.69 -2.84 -3.09
C LEU A 58 11.05 -4.23 -3.18
N MET A 59 10.33 -4.56 -4.27
CA MET A 59 9.73 -5.88 -4.49
C MET A 59 10.76 -7.01 -4.60
N GLN A 60 12.01 -6.70 -4.94
CA GLN A 60 13.11 -7.66 -5.05
C GLN A 60 13.93 -7.82 -3.75
N LYS A 61 13.67 -6.97 -2.75
CA LYS A 61 14.34 -7.04 -1.45
C LYS A 61 13.77 -8.16 -0.59
N SER A 62 14.63 -8.74 0.25
CA SER A 62 14.21 -9.56 1.37
C SER A 62 14.01 -8.68 2.61
N TYR A 63 12.97 -8.96 3.36
CA TYR A 63 12.63 -8.26 4.60
C TYR A 63 12.68 -9.25 5.75
N ASP A 64 13.28 -8.88 6.85
CA ASP A 64 13.51 -9.79 7.98
C ASP A 64 13.00 -9.27 9.33
N GLY A 65 12.46 -8.05 9.41
CA GLY A 65 11.95 -7.38 10.59
C GLY A 65 12.16 -8.15 11.89
N ARG A 66 13.04 -7.70 12.77
CA ARG A 66 13.48 -8.49 13.94
C ARG A 66 13.82 -7.62 15.13
N ALA A 67 14.13 -8.28 16.26
CA ALA A 67 14.59 -7.65 17.47
C ALA A 67 13.63 -6.58 18.00
N LEU A 68 12.30 -6.84 17.91
CA LEU A 68 11.33 -5.99 18.58
C LEU A 68 11.52 -6.08 20.09
N THR A 69 11.85 -4.97 20.71
CA THR A 69 12.09 -4.84 22.14
C THR A 69 11.21 -3.76 22.74
N LEU A 70 10.64 -4.05 23.92
CA LEU A 70 9.98 -3.04 24.73
C LEU A 70 11.02 -2.25 25.49
N GLY A 71 10.87 -0.93 25.47
CA GLY A 71 11.64 0.01 26.27
C GLY A 71 10.84 0.48 27.48
N ALA A 72 10.99 1.76 27.82
CA ALA A 72 10.33 2.34 28.98
C ALA A 72 8.81 2.22 28.89
N GLU A 73 8.19 1.89 30.03
CA GLU A 73 6.76 1.98 30.22
C GLU A 73 6.33 3.45 30.30
N GLY A 74 5.33 3.81 29.53
CA GLY A 74 4.75 5.14 29.47
C GLY A 74 3.41 5.20 30.20
N ALA A 75 2.41 5.83 29.57
CA ALA A 75 1.06 5.94 30.12
C ALA A 75 0.39 4.57 30.21
N SER A 76 -0.04 4.19 31.40
CA SER A 76 -0.85 3.01 31.66
C SER A 76 -2.29 3.40 31.95
N THR A 77 -3.25 2.67 31.40
CA THR A 77 -4.68 2.81 31.63
C THR A 77 -5.26 1.47 32.10
N SER A 78 -6.54 1.45 32.50
CA SER A 78 -7.20 0.17 32.76
C SER A 78 -7.35 -0.72 31.54
N ALA A 79 -7.22 -0.16 30.33
CA ALA A 79 -7.40 -0.87 29.06
C ALA A 79 -6.10 -1.38 28.44
N TYR A 80 -4.97 -0.70 28.66
CA TYR A 80 -3.67 -1.06 28.05
C TYR A 80 -2.50 -0.45 28.82
N THR A 81 -1.32 -1.03 28.60
CA THR A 81 -0.01 -0.45 28.98
C THR A 81 0.71 0.02 27.73
N GLN A 82 1.29 1.23 27.78
CA GLN A 82 2.07 1.81 26.70
C GLN A 82 3.56 1.61 26.94
N HIS A 83 4.31 1.29 25.87
CA HIS A 83 5.76 1.15 25.92
C HIS A 83 6.40 1.88 24.73
N THR A 84 7.54 2.51 24.97
CA THR A 84 8.45 2.80 23.86
C THR A 84 8.96 1.48 23.30
N VAL A 85 9.21 1.43 22.00
CA VAL A 85 9.72 0.21 21.35
C VAL A 85 10.80 0.54 20.35
N SER A 86 11.60 -0.46 20.01
CA SER A 86 12.47 -0.41 18.83
C SER A 86 12.53 -1.78 18.15
N TYR A 87 12.79 -1.78 16.86
CA TYR A 87 13.02 -2.98 16.05
C TYR A 87 14.05 -2.69 14.95
N LEU A 88 14.54 -3.74 14.29
CA LEU A 88 15.45 -3.62 13.16
C LEU A 88 14.70 -3.70 11.83
N SER A 89 14.91 -2.67 11.00
CA SER A 89 14.50 -2.60 9.60
C SER A 89 15.76 -2.73 8.73
N GLY A 90 16.10 -3.98 8.36
CA GLY A 90 17.42 -4.29 7.85
C GLY A 90 18.50 -4.04 8.91
N THR A 91 19.42 -3.11 8.63
CA THR A 91 20.46 -2.69 9.58
C THR A 91 20.07 -1.49 10.44
N MET A 92 18.95 -0.83 10.12
CA MET A 92 18.54 0.39 10.82
C MET A 92 17.65 0.06 12.03
N LYS A 93 17.94 0.68 13.16
CA LYS A 93 17.04 0.71 14.30
C LYS A 93 15.91 1.72 14.03
N VAL A 94 14.67 1.27 14.13
CA VAL A 94 13.47 2.10 14.04
C VAL A 94 12.76 2.07 15.38
N SER A 95 12.43 3.26 15.89
CA SER A 95 11.67 3.41 17.14
C SER A 95 10.16 3.45 16.89
N GLY A 96 9.40 3.36 17.95
CA GLY A 96 7.95 3.45 17.91
C GLY A 96 7.35 3.52 19.31
N LEU A 97 6.03 3.58 19.33
CA LEU A 97 5.24 3.55 20.55
C LEU A 97 4.21 2.42 20.45
N MET A 98 4.17 1.53 21.44
CA MET A 98 3.28 0.37 21.42
C MET A 98 2.34 0.38 22.61
N ASN A 99 1.04 0.18 22.35
CA ASN A 99 0.05 -0.08 23.39
C ASN A 99 -0.29 -1.57 23.36
N VAL A 100 -0.19 -2.21 24.52
CA VAL A 100 -0.52 -3.63 24.72
C VAL A 100 -1.77 -3.71 25.59
N PRO A 101 -2.90 -4.25 25.09
CA PRO A 101 -4.12 -4.37 25.87
C PRO A 101 -3.94 -5.19 27.16
N THR A 102 -4.72 -4.84 28.20
CA THR A 102 -4.76 -5.61 29.44
C THR A 102 -5.47 -6.94 29.22
N GLY A 103 -4.92 -8.04 29.75
CA GLY A 103 -5.50 -9.37 29.62
C GLY A 103 -4.49 -10.42 29.18
N LYS A 104 -4.99 -11.64 28.89
CA LYS A 104 -4.11 -12.79 28.61
C LYS A 104 -3.67 -12.89 27.13
N GLY A 105 -4.40 -12.25 26.20
CA GLY A 105 -4.14 -12.42 24.77
C GLY A 105 -4.37 -13.87 24.26
N PRO A 106 -3.88 -14.25 23.08
CA PRO A 106 -3.22 -13.36 22.12
C PRO A 106 -4.20 -12.34 21.51
N PHE A 107 -3.71 -11.13 21.27
CA PHE A 107 -4.51 -10.03 20.69
C PHE A 107 -4.17 -9.83 19.22
N PRO A 108 -5.15 -9.50 18.37
CA PRO A 108 -4.85 -9.01 17.01
C PRO A 108 -4.01 -7.73 17.09
N ALA A 109 -3.18 -7.48 16.10
CA ALA A 109 -2.26 -6.35 16.12
C ALA A 109 -2.45 -5.42 14.93
N LEU A 110 -2.11 -4.14 15.13
CA LEU A 110 -2.16 -3.10 14.12
C LEU A 110 -0.84 -2.33 14.09
N VAL A 111 -0.25 -2.21 12.93
CA VAL A 111 0.87 -1.28 12.70
C VAL A 111 0.29 0.03 12.19
N LEU A 112 0.62 1.12 12.88
CA LEU A 112 0.14 2.47 12.58
C LEU A 112 1.22 3.28 11.87
N ALA A 113 0.84 3.89 10.75
CA ALA A 113 1.68 4.70 9.87
C ALA A 113 1.19 6.15 9.86
N HIS A 114 1.95 7.06 10.49
CA HIS A 114 1.54 8.46 10.66
C HIS A 114 1.70 9.31 9.38
N GLY A 115 1.05 10.48 9.37
CA GLY A 115 1.19 11.50 8.34
C GLY A 115 2.54 12.20 8.40
N TYR A 116 2.78 13.13 7.44
CA TYR A 116 4.02 13.90 7.48
C TYR A 116 4.06 14.82 8.71
N ILE A 117 5.15 14.70 9.44
CA ILE A 117 5.59 15.62 10.47
C ILE A 117 7.09 15.81 10.24
N ASP A 118 7.58 17.03 10.33
CA ASP A 118 9.02 17.28 10.14
C ASP A 118 9.82 16.52 11.21
N PRO A 119 10.81 15.71 10.80
CA PRO A 119 11.63 14.95 11.75
C PRO A 119 12.30 15.80 12.83
N ALA A 120 12.57 17.08 12.55
CA ALA A 120 13.17 18.01 13.51
C ALA A 120 12.25 18.34 14.72
N TYR A 121 10.94 18.18 14.56
CA TYR A 121 9.92 18.49 15.57
C TYR A 121 9.07 17.28 15.96
N TYR A 122 9.40 16.10 15.45
CA TYR A 122 8.65 14.89 15.70
C TYR A 122 8.97 14.29 17.07
N ASP A 123 7.92 14.04 17.84
CA ASP A 123 8.00 13.30 19.09
C ASP A 123 7.55 11.83 18.90
N ASN A 124 8.15 10.92 19.67
CA ASN A 124 7.81 9.49 19.66
C ASN A 124 6.29 9.25 19.75
N GLY A 125 5.75 8.54 18.78
CA GLY A 125 4.32 8.23 18.68
C GLY A 125 3.41 9.41 18.29
N GLN A 126 3.95 10.50 17.75
CA GLN A 126 3.16 11.65 17.33
C GLN A 126 2.38 11.36 16.03
N GLY A 127 1.21 11.98 15.87
CA GLY A 127 0.43 12.01 14.62
C GLY A 127 -0.76 11.08 14.56
N MET A 128 -0.80 10.00 15.38
CA MET A 128 -1.95 9.07 15.45
C MET A 128 -2.28 8.62 16.88
N ARG A 129 -1.95 9.42 17.91
CA ARG A 129 -2.18 9.05 19.32
C ARG A 129 -3.65 8.77 19.62
N ARG A 130 -4.55 9.54 19.04
CA ARG A 130 -6.01 9.39 19.21
C ARG A 130 -6.52 8.08 18.62
N GLU A 131 -6.08 7.74 17.43
CA GLU A 131 -6.40 6.47 16.77
C GLU A 131 -5.78 5.29 17.51
N GLN A 132 -4.54 5.43 17.95
CA GLN A 132 -3.82 4.42 18.71
C GLN A 132 -4.52 4.08 20.03
N ASP A 133 -4.92 5.08 20.81
CA ASP A 133 -5.69 4.89 22.07
C ASP A 133 -7.02 4.18 21.81
N TYR A 134 -7.78 4.65 20.81
CA TYR A 134 -9.08 4.06 20.48
C TYR A 134 -8.97 2.59 20.08
N LEU A 135 -7.99 2.24 19.24
CA LEU A 135 -7.77 0.88 18.77
C LEU A 135 -7.24 -0.03 19.89
N ALA A 136 -6.36 0.47 20.76
CA ALA A 136 -5.89 -0.29 21.92
C ALA A 136 -7.02 -0.60 22.90
N ARG A 137 -7.93 0.37 23.16
CA ARG A 137 -9.16 0.14 23.97
C ARG A 137 -10.14 -0.82 23.29
N ALA A 138 -10.10 -0.95 21.96
CA ALA A 138 -10.88 -1.92 21.22
C ALA A 138 -10.28 -3.34 21.22
N GLY A 139 -9.15 -3.55 21.92
CA GLY A 139 -8.49 -4.84 22.13
C GLY A 139 -7.41 -5.20 21.13
N TYR A 140 -6.84 -4.22 20.43
CA TYR A 140 -5.71 -4.44 19.51
C TYR A 140 -4.37 -4.07 20.16
N VAL A 141 -3.35 -4.89 20.01
CA VAL A 141 -1.98 -4.39 20.15
C VAL A 141 -1.73 -3.38 19.03
N THR A 142 -1.25 -2.19 19.37
CA THR A 142 -1.01 -1.14 18.37
C THR A 142 0.45 -0.72 18.39
N LEU A 143 1.17 -0.93 17.30
CA LEU A 143 2.54 -0.47 17.10
C LEU A 143 2.55 0.76 16.18
N HIS A 144 2.74 1.93 16.74
CA HIS A 144 2.94 3.17 16.00
C HIS A 144 4.42 3.30 15.61
N VAL A 145 4.70 3.34 14.31
CA VAL A 145 6.06 3.42 13.77
C VAL A 145 6.48 4.87 13.65
N ASP A 146 7.66 5.23 14.19
CA ASP A 146 8.22 6.58 14.04
C ASP A 146 8.85 6.83 12.66
N TYR A 147 9.16 5.79 11.91
CA TYR A 147 10.03 5.76 10.72
C TYR A 147 11.50 6.09 11.00
N ARG A 148 12.38 5.68 10.07
CA ARG A 148 13.78 6.11 10.06
C ARG A 148 13.92 7.63 10.03
N GLY A 149 14.85 8.17 10.76
CA GLY A 149 15.08 9.62 10.85
C GLY A 149 14.17 10.37 11.81
N HIS A 150 13.21 9.71 12.49
CA HIS A 150 12.30 10.30 13.44
C HIS A 150 12.56 9.81 14.87
N ALA A 151 12.31 10.65 15.86
CA ALA A 151 12.45 10.34 17.28
C ALA A 151 13.79 9.63 17.62
N PHE A 152 13.71 8.37 18.09
CA PHE A 152 14.87 7.57 18.52
C PHE A 152 15.36 6.59 17.44
N SER A 153 14.85 6.71 16.21
CA SER A 153 15.28 5.92 15.06
C SER A 153 16.64 6.39 14.54
N ASP A 154 17.35 5.49 13.87
CA ASP A 154 18.60 5.83 13.21
C ASP A 154 18.40 6.93 12.16
N PRO A 155 19.37 7.84 11.97
CA PRO A 155 19.29 8.96 11.05
C PRO A 155 19.08 8.53 9.59
N ALA A 156 18.24 9.26 8.86
CA ALA A 156 17.97 9.02 7.46
C ALA A 156 18.01 10.34 6.64
N PRO A 157 19.17 11.01 6.50
CA PRO A 157 19.26 12.37 5.96
C PRO A 157 18.83 12.49 4.49
N ARG A 158 18.76 11.37 3.76
CA ARG A 158 18.31 11.34 2.34
C ARG A 158 16.91 10.75 2.15
N ALA A 159 16.12 10.63 3.22
CA ALA A 159 14.78 10.04 3.13
C ALA A 159 13.90 10.78 2.12
N GLU A 160 13.91 12.09 2.10
CA GLU A 160 13.14 12.90 1.16
C GLU A 160 13.61 12.76 -0.29
N GLU A 161 14.92 12.77 -0.52
CA GLU A 161 15.50 12.59 -1.87
C GLU A 161 15.19 11.20 -2.45
N SER A 162 15.03 10.19 -1.60
CA SER A 162 14.58 8.85 -1.99
C SER A 162 13.05 8.70 -1.99
N LEU A 163 12.31 9.81 -2.05
CA LEU A 163 10.85 9.85 -2.06
C LEU A 163 10.23 9.08 -0.88
N ARG A 164 10.93 9.04 0.25
CA ARG A 164 10.55 8.37 1.51
C ARG A 164 10.23 6.87 1.36
N LEU A 165 10.74 6.22 0.31
CA LEU A 165 10.50 4.79 0.09
C LEU A 165 11.01 3.91 1.24
N GLY A 166 12.01 4.38 2.00
CA GLY A 166 12.49 3.72 3.21
C GLY A 166 11.43 3.55 4.29
N TYR A 167 10.44 4.45 4.39
CA TYR A 167 9.33 4.31 5.35
C TYR A 167 8.46 3.09 5.03
N THR A 168 8.35 2.72 3.75
CA THR A 168 7.70 1.47 3.34
C THR A 168 8.44 0.25 3.88
N GLU A 169 9.76 0.25 3.82
CA GLU A 169 10.59 -0.82 4.40
C GLU A 169 10.39 -0.91 5.92
N ASP A 170 10.31 0.25 6.59
CA ASP A 170 10.12 0.30 8.05
C ASP A 170 8.77 -0.30 8.46
N VAL A 171 7.69 0.01 7.74
CA VAL A 171 6.36 -0.57 8.01
C VAL A 171 6.33 -2.07 7.73
N ILE A 172 6.91 -2.54 6.62
CA ILE A 172 7.00 -3.97 6.31
C ILE A 172 7.75 -4.71 7.43
N ASN A 173 8.89 -4.16 7.85
CA ASN A 173 9.70 -4.76 8.90
C ASN A 173 9.06 -4.66 10.29
N ALA A 174 8.22 -3.64 10.57
CA ALA A 174 7.42 -3.57 11.79
C ALA A 174 6.42 -4.74 11.89
N VAL A 175 5.72 -5.05 10.79
CA VAL A 175 4.81 -6.21 10.73
C VAL A 175 5.58 -7.51 10.98
N LEU A 176 6.73 -7.70 10.32
CA LEU A 176 7.54 -8.89 10.47
C LEU A 176 8.17 -9.01 11.88
N ALA A 177 8.51 -7.89 12.49
CA ALA A 177 9.02 -7.85 13.85
C ALA A 177 7.93 -8.22 14.87
N LEU A 178 6.68 -7.74 14.68
CA LEU A 178 5.53 -8.15 15.50
C LEU A 178 5.25 -9.65 15.38
N ARG A 179 5.27 -10.23 14.18
CA ARG A 179 5.10 -11.68 13.96
C ARG A 179 6.13 -12.54 14.69
N ARG A 180 7.32 -12.00 14.91
CA ARG A 180 8.39 -12.71 15.62
C ARG A 180 8.45 -12.38 17.11
N TRP A 181 7.70 -11.38 17.52
CA TRP A 181 7.70 -10.97 18.92
C TRP A 181 6.94 -11.99 19.80
N ARG A 182 7.57 -12.37 20.91
CA ARG A 182 6.99 -13.37 21.82
C ARG A 182 6.02 -12.78 22.86
N GLY A 183 5.50 -11.59 22.63
CA GLY A 183 4.46 -10.98 23.45
C GLY A 183 3.07 -11.49 23.11
N PRO A 184 2.01 -10.90 23.72
CA PRO A 184 0.65 -11.39 23.59
C PRO A 184 -0.02 -10.97 22.26
N VAL A 185 0.66 -11.15 21.13
CA VAL A 185 0.18 -10.86 19.76
C VAL A 185 -0.24 -12.15 19.07
N ASP A 186 -1.37 -12.10 18.39
CA ASP A 186 -1.78 -13.09 17.40
C ASP A 186 -1.11 -12.74 16.07
N ASP A 187 -0.11 -13.50 15.67
CA ASP A 187 0.73 -13.25 14.50
C ASP A 187 0.03 -13.55 13.18
N ASP A 188 -1.10 -14.27 13.21
CA ASP A 188 -1.98 -14.53 12.08
C ASP A 188 -3.05 -13.44 11.88
N ARG A 189 -3.18 -12.47 12.81
CA ARG A 189 -4.19 -11.40 12.77
C ARG A 189 -3.57 -10.01 12.88
N ILE A 190 -2.91 -9.57 11.79
CA ILE A 190 -2.23 -8.28 11.74
C ILE A 190 -2.81 -7.39 10.64
N GLY A 191 -3.08 -6.12 10.96
CA GLY A 191 -3.55 -5.10 10.02
C GLY A 191 -2.65 -3.86 9.98
N LEU A 192 -2.88 -3.02 8.97
CA LEU A 192 -2.25 -1.71 8.83
C LEU A 192 -3.28 -0.60 8.97
N VAL A 193 -2.94 0.47 9.69
CA VAL A 193 -3.76 1.69 9.75
C VAL A 193 -2.88 2.89 9.49
N GLY A 194 -3.25 3.76 8.54
CA GLY A 194 -2.43 4.92 8.21
C GLY A 194 -3.21 6.17 7.90
N ARG A 195 -2.55 7.33 8.07
CA ARG A 195 -3.13 8.64 7.79
C ARG A 195 -2.25 9.41 6.82
N SER A 196 -2.84 10.14 5.87
CA SER A 196 -2.12 11.08 5.01
C SER A 196 -0.95 10.42 4.29
N MET A 197 0.29 10.87 4.50
CA MET A 197 1.52 10.22 4.03
C MET A 197 1.59 8.75 4.42
N GLY A 198 1.19 8.40 5.66
CA GLY A 198 1.15 7.01 6.12
C GLY A 198 0.22 6.12 5.30
N GLY A 199 -0.88 6.68 4.78
CA GLY A 199 -1.74 5.99 3.79
C GLY A 199 -0.99 5.67 2.50
N GLY A 200 -0.15 6.58 2.01
CA GLY A 200 0.73 6.34 0.86
C GLY A 200 1.79 5.27 1.13
N VAL A 201 2.37 5.28 2.34
CA VAL A 201 3.31 4.23 2.79
C VAL A 201 2.64 2.86 2.80
N ILE A 202 1.37 2.78 3.26
CA ILE A 202 0.58 1.53 3.23
C ILE A 202 0.31 1.09 1.79
N TYR A 203 -0.07 1.98 0.88
CA TYR A 203 -0.23 1.61 -0.52
C TYR A 203 1.05 1.00 -1.11
N ASN A 204 2.20 1.58 -0.78
CA ASN A 204 3.49 1.01 -1.17
C ASN A 204 3.69 -0.39 -0.55
N ALA A 205 3.48 -0.54 0.76
CA ALA A 205 3.70 -1.81 1.47
C ALA A 205 2.86 -2.95 0.88
N LEU A 206 1.57 -2.71 0.62
CA LEU A 206 0.66 -3.69 0.01
C LEU A 206 1.06 -4.07 -1.43
N THR A 207 1.65 -3.13 -2.19
CA THR A 207 2.14 -3.45 -3.55
C THR A 207 3.49 -4.14 -3.55
N VAL A 208 4.36 -3.82 -2.59
CA VAL A 208 5.70 -4.41 -2.44
C VAL A 208 5.62 -5.84 -1.91
N GLN A 209 4.83 -6.07 -0.85
CA GLN A 209 4.65 -7.35 -0.17
C GLN A 209 3.17 -7.75 -0.12
N PRO A 210 2.60 -8.29 -1.21
CA PRO A 210 1.24 -8.86 -1.19
C PRO A 210 1.10 -9.96 -0.13
N GLY A 211 0.01 -9.97 0.61
CA GLY A 211 -0.20 -10.93 1.72
C GLY A 211 0.58 -10.56 3.00
N LEU A 212 1.10 -9.32 3.07
CA LEU A 212 1.81 -8.84 4.26
C LEU A 212 0.93 -8.84 5.51
N VAL A 213 -0.35 -8.50 5.35
CA VAL A 213 -1.33 -8.35 6.43
C VAL A 213 -2.72 -8.80 5.97
N ASP A 214 -3.66 -8.95 6.90
CA ASP A 214 -5.01 -9.43 6.59
C ASP A 214 -5.95 -8.31 6.14
N ALA A 215 -5.66 -7.07 6.52
CA ALA A 215 -6.44 -5.90 6.15
C ALA A 215 -5.65 -4.60 6.29
N ALA A 216 -6.09 -3.56 5.57
CA ALA A 216 -5.55 -2.22 5.75
C ALA A 216 -6.66 -1.16 5.78
N VAL A 217 -6.43 -0.09 6.56
CA VAL A 217 -7.31 1.07 6.67
C VAL A 217 -6.51 2.33 6.50
N VAL A 218 -6.98 3.26 5.69
CA VAL A 218 -6.31 4.54 5.49
C VAL A 218 -7.27 5.72 5.64
N PHE A 219 -6.80 6.77 6.30
CA PHE A 219 -7.54 8.02 6.55
C PHE A 219 -6.92 9.14 5.75
N ALA A 220 -7.73 9.86 4.97
CA ALA A 220 -7.28 11.04 4.21
C ALA A 220 -5.92 10.82 3.52
N PRO A 221 -5.74 9.71 2.77
CA PRO A 221 -4.42 9.33 2.25
C PRO A 221 -3.94 10.28 1.17
N VAL A 222 -2.63 10.41 1.04
CA VAL A 222 -2.01 11.07 -0.11
C VAL A 222 -2.35 10.35 -1.43
N SER A 223 -2.08 10.98 -2.56
CA SER A 223 -2.31 10.34 -3.86
C SER A 223 -1.50 9.06 -4.03
N SER A 224 -2.11 8.05 -4.64
CA SER A 224 -1.41 6.85 -5.11
C SER A 224 -0.55 7.09 -6.36
N ASP A 225 -0.56 8.31 -6.90
CA ASP A 225 0.40 8.82 -7.88
C ASP A 225 1.41 9.72 -7.19
N THR A 226 2.68 9.33 -7.20
CA THR A 226 3.75 10.11 -6.56
C THR A 226 3.96 11.47 -7.22
N VAL A 227 3.60 11.62 -8.50
CA VAL A 227 3.66 12.92 -9.17
C VAL A 227 2.71 13.93 -8.52
N ASP A 228 1.45 13.53 -8.23
CA ASP A 228 0.50 14.41 -7.54
C ASP A 228 1.09 14.94 -6.20
N ASN A 229 1.75 14.06 -5.43
CA ASN A 229 2.35 14.39 -4.13
C ASN A 229 3.57 15.31 -4.29
N PHE A 230 4.41 15.03 -5.30
CA PHE A 230 5.59 15.86 -5.60
C PHE A 230 5.17 17.27 -6.01
N GLU A 231 4.20 17.41 -6.91
CA GLU A 231 3.73 18.71 -7.39
C GLU A 231 2.95 19.50 -6.31
N ARG A 232 2.27 18.82 -5.38
CA ARG A 232 1.47 19.46 -4.34
C ARG A 232 2.32 20.06 -3.22
N TRP A 233 3.36 19.34 -2.76
CA TRP A 233 4.12 19.74 -1.57
C TRP A 233 5.63 19.89 -1.82
N THR A 234 6.26 18.91 -2.51
CA THR A 234 7.72 18.92 -2.61
C THR A 234 8.21 20.08 -3.47
N ARG A 235 7.62 20.25 -4.65
CA ARG A 235 8.03 21.30 -5.58
C ARG A 235 7.78 22.72 -5.02
N PRO A 236 6.60 23.07 -4.48
CA PRO A 236 6.35 24.44 -4.00
C PRO A 236 6.95 24.73 -2.62
N GLU A 237 7.00 23.76 -1.71
CA GLU A 237 7.34 24.01 -0.31
C GLU A 237 8.79 23.67 0.05
N ARG A 238 9.47 22.84 -0.77
CA ARG A 238 10.82 22.32 -0.53
C ARG A 238 11.67 22.39 -1.80
N GLY A 239 11.83 23.60 -2.33
CA GLY A 239 12.48 23.85 -3.61
C GLY A 239 13.87 23.24 -3.76
N GLU A 240 14.72 23.23 -2.71
CA GLU A 240 16.03 22.59 -2.74
C GLU A 240 15.93 21.06 -2.87
N VAL A 241 15.02 20.44 -2.11
CA VAL A 241 14.78 18.99 -2.19
C VAL A 241 14.23 18.64 -3.56
N ALA A 242 13.28 19.44 -4.08
CA ALA A 242 12.73 19.27 -5.42
C ALA A 242 13.82 19.34 -6.49
N THR A 243 14.73 20.33 -6.40
CA THR A 243 15.86 20.48 -7.32
C THR A 243 16.76 19.25 -7.31
N ARG A 244 17.11 18.71 -6.13
CA ARG A 244 17.93 17.49 -6.02
C ARG A 244 17.21 16.25 -6.59
N ILE A 245 15.91 16.12 -6.34
CA ILE A 245 15.07 15.04 -6.90
C ILE A 245 15.05 15.11 -8.41
N LEU A 246 14.79 16.29 -8.98
CA LEU A 246 14.71 16.48 -10.44
C LEU A 246 16.07 16.31 -11.14
N ALA A 247 17.14 16.79 -10.53
CA ALA A 247 18.50 16.56 -11.06
C ALA A 247 18.84 15.06 -11.13
N ARG A 248 18.34 14.26 -10.17
CA ARG A 248 18.64 12.83 -10.07
C ARG A 248 17.72 11.95 -10.90
N TYR A 249 16.44 12.27 -10.99
CA TYR A 249 15.42 11.40 -11.58
C TYR A 249 14.73 12.00 -12.80
N GLY A 250 14.94 13.27 -13.07
CA GLY A 250 14.32 14.02 -14.18
C GLY A 250 12.89 14.45 -13.90
N GLU A 251 12.39 15.29 -14.77
CA GLU A 251 11.03 15.84 -14.70
C GLU A 251 9.95 14.75 -14.91
N PRO A 252 8.80 14.81 -14.19
CA PRO A 252 7.71 13.85 -14.34
C PRO A 252 7.22 13.68 -15.78
N ARG A 253 7.16 14.77 -16.54
CA ARG A 253 6.67 14.76 -17.92
C ARG A 253 7.60 14.03 -18.89
N THR A 254 8.92 14.09 -18.68
CA THR A 254 9.94 13.52 -19.56
C THR A 254 10.45 12.17 -19.08
N HIS A 255 10.48 11.93 -17.77
CA HIS A 255 10.96 10.69 -17.14
C HIS A 255 9.82 9.82 -16.59
N ARG A 256 8.74 9.70 -17.36
CA ARG A 256 7.49 9.01 -16.98
C ARG A 256 7.69 7.61 -16.40
N ARG A 257 8.68 6.85 -16.93
CA ARG A 257 8.97 5.49 -16.44
C ARG A 257 9.40 5.49 -14.97
N PHE A 258 10.30 6.41 -14.60
CA PHE A 258 10.73 6.53 -13.20
C PHE A 258 9.55 6.86 -12.29
N TRP A 259 8.78 7.91 -12.61
CA TRP A 259 7.67 8.36 -11.78
C TRP A 259 6.52 7.35 -11.68
N ARG A 260 6.29 6.55 -12.72
CA ARG A 260 5.39 5.39 -12.66
C ARG A 260 5.92 4.32 -11.71
N ASN A 261 7.22 4.06 -11.72
CA ASN A 261 7.84 3.02 -10.89
C ASN A 261 7.92 3.38 -9.40
N VAL A 262 7.71 4.64 -9.04
CA VAL A 262 7.60 5.08 -7.64
C VAL A 262 6.15 5.33 -7.20
N SER A 263 5.17 5.13 -8.09
CA SER A 263 3.74 5.34 -7.85
C SER A 263 3.03 4.01 -7.59
N PRO A 264 2.50 3.74 -6.38
CA PRO A 264 1.89 2.44 -6.03
C PRO A 264 0.71 2.06 -6.93
N ARG A 265 -0.04 3.03 -7.45
CA ARG A 265 -1.17 2.74 -8.36
C ARG A 265 -0.76 1.96 -9.62
N THR A 266 0.49 2.07 -10.06
CA THR A 266 1.03 1.31 -11.18
C THR A 266 1.01 -0.21 -10.91
N PHE A 267 1.05 -0.59 -9.64
CA PHE A 267 1.21 -1.96 -9.19
C PHE A 267 0.01 -2.49 -8.39
N PHE A 268 -1.13 -1.83 -8.43
CA PHE A 268 -2.32 -2.24 -7.68
C PHE A 268 -2.85 -3.63 -8.06
N GLY A 269 -2.48 -4.16 -9.23
CA GLY A 269 -2.71 -5.55 -9.56
C GLY A 269 -2.14 -6.55 -8.55
N ARG A 270 -1.10 -6.15 -7.79
CA ARG A 270 -0.44 -6.99 -6.78
C ARG A 270 -1.15 -7.00 -5.41
N VAL A 271 -1.95 -5.98 -5.08
CA VAL A 271 -2.64 -5.90 -3.78
C VAL A 271 -3.60 -7.08 -3.63
N THR A 272 -3.56 -7.76 -2.50
CA THR A 272 -4.42 -8.91 -2.17
C THR A 272 -5.34 -8.64 -0.99
N GLU A 273 -4.95 -7.71 -0.14
CA GLU A 273 -5.63 -7.38 1.10
C GLU A 273 -6.91 -6.55 0.88
N PRO A 274 -7.96 -6.79 1.66
CA PRO A 274 -9.08 -5.88 1.73
C PRO A 274 -8.63 -4.52 2.29
N LEU A 275 -9.04 -3.44 1.62
CA LEU A 275 -8.66 -2.08 1.97
C LEU A 275 -9.90 -1.23 2.27
N MET A 276 -9.85 -0.47 3.38
CA MET A 276 -10.84 0.56 3.69
C MET A 276 -10.19 1.94 3.57
N ILE A 277 -10.89 2.88 2.94
CA ILE A 277 -10.45 4.27 2.78
C ILE A 277 -11.52 5.18 3.38
N HIS A 278 -11.10 6.07 4.30
CA HIS A 278 -11.90 7.14 4.84
C HIS A 278 -11.41 8.49 4.30
N HIS A 279 -12.32 9.37 3.84
CA HIS A 279 -11.93 10.67 3.32
C HIS A 279 -13.02 11.72 3.53
N GLY A 280 -12.63 12.90 4.01
CA GLY A 280 -13.48 14.06 4.19
C GLY A 280 -13.72 14.84 2.89
N THR A 281 -14.87 15.49 2.74
CA THR A 281 -15.14 16.31 1.55
C THR A 281 -14.48 17.68 1.61
N SER A 282 -14.13 18.15 2.81
CA SER A 282 -13.49 19.46 3.06
C SER A 282 -11.98 19.34 3.33
N ASP A 283 -11.38 18.19 2.97
CA ASP A 283 -9.93 17.96 3.07
C ASP A 283 -9.20 18.85 2.04
N ASP A 284 -8.55 19.89 2.53
CA ASP A 284 -7.77 20.85 1.76
C ASP A 284 -6.31 20.42 1.59
N SER A 285 -5.84 19.52 2.42
CA SER A 285 -4.48 18.96 2.38
C SER A 285 -4.37 17.88 1.30
N CYS A 286 -5.17 16.81 1.43
CA CYS A 286 -5.24 15.72 0.45
C CYS A 286 -6.59 15.78 -0.30
N PRO A 287 -6.66 16.32 -1.50
CA PRO A 287 -7.95 16.48 -2.19
C PRO A 287 -8.71 15.17 -2.37
N LEU A 288 -9.99 15.10 -2.00
CA LEU A 288 -10.88 13.94 -2.15
C LEU A 288 -10.79 13.27 -3.55
N PRO A 289 -10.66 13.99 -4.68
CA PRO A 289 -10.47 13.37 -5.98
C PRO A 289 -9.30 12.39 -6.08
N TRP A 290 -8.27 12.52 -5.24
CA TRP A 290 -7.16 11.57 -5.19
C TRP A 290 -7.61 10.19 -4.71
N SER A 291 -8.36 10.14 -3.60
CA SER A 291 -8.95 8.88 -3.13
C SER A 291 -9.94 8.30 -4.12
N ARG A 292 -10.77 9.11 -4.77
CA ARG A 292 -11.66 8.63 -5.83
C ARG A 292 -10.89 7.99 -7.00
N ARG A 293 -9.75 8.57 -7.42
CA ARG A 293 -8.89 7.98 -8.46
C ARG A 293 -8.22 6.68 -7.98
N THR A 294 -7.76 6.65 -6.73
CA THR A 294 -7.18 5.45 -6.10
C THR A 294 -8.19 4.30 -6.04
N VAL A 295 -9.42 4.58 -5.58
CA VAL A 295 -10.51 3.58 -5.53
C VAL A 295 -10.81 3.03 -6.91
N ARG A 296 -10.99 3.89 -7.92
CA ARG A 296 -11.21 3.44 -9.31
C ARG A 296 -10.07 2.56 -9.83
N ALA A 297 -8.82 2.93 -9.54
CA ALA A 297 -7.66 2.14 -9.97
C ALA A 297 -7.63 0.77 -9.28
N LEU A 298 -7.93 0.67 -7.99
CA LEU A 298 -8.04 -0.60 -7.28
C LEU A 298 -9.18 -1.47 -7.83
N GLN A 299 -10.36 -0.88 -8.04
CA GLN A 299 -11.53 -1.58 -8.61
C GLN A 299 -11.26 -2.09 -10.02
N ALA A 300 -10.54 -1.32 -10.86
CA ALA A 300 -10.15 -1.75 -12.21
C ALA A 300 -9.24 -3.01 -12.20
N HIS A 301 -8.58 -3.28 -11.08
CA HIS A 301 -7.82 -4.52 -10.85
C HIS A 301 -8.59 -5.57 -10.03
N GLY A 302 -9.92 -5.42 -9.86
CA GLY A 302 -10.76 -6.37 -9.11
C GLY A 302 -10.45 -6.41 -7.59
N LYS A 303 -9.84 -5.34 -7.02
CA LYS A 303 -9.46 -5.33 -5.60
C LYS A 303 -10.63 -5.00 -4.68
N ARG A 304 -10.66 -5.63 -3.50
CA ARG A 304 -11.68 -5.40 -2.47
C ARG A 304 -11.38 -4.07 -1.76
N VAL A 305 -12.14 -3.01 -2.08
CA VAL A 305 -12.00 -1.69 -1.47
C VAL A 305 -13.34 -1.18 -0.96
N THR A 306 -13.36 -0.78 0.32
CA THR A 306 -14.49 -0.08 0.95
C THR A 306 -14.13 1.41 1.05
N PHE A 307 -14.99 2.28 0.53
CA PHE A 307 -14.72 3.72 0.52
C PHE A 307 -15.82 4.49 1.24
N HIS A 308 -15.45 5.21 2.30
CA HIS A 308 -16.34 6.08 3.06
C HIS A 308 -15.96 7.54 2.85
N VAL A 309 -16.91 8.31 2.37
CA VAL A 309 -16.81 9.77 2.23
C VAL A 309 -17.60 10.43 3.35
N TYR A 310 -17.00 11.43 3.98
CA TYR A 310 -17.56 12.13 5.14
C TYR A 310 -17.82 13.61 4.78
N PRO A 311 -19.10 14.00 4.61
CA PRO A 311 -19.44 15.39 4.31
C PRO A 311 -18.95 16.36 5.38
N GLY A 312 -18.26 17.43 4.99
CA GLY A 312 -17.77 18.47 5.88
C GLY A 312 -16.53 18.11 6.70
N GLU A 313 -16.07 16.85 6.68
CA GLU A 313 -14.83 16.49 7.39
C GLU A 313 -13.60 17.02 6.66
N GLU A 314 -12.67 17.55 7.45
CA GLU A 314 -11.34 18.01 7.05
C GLU A 314 -10.30 16.88 7.08
N HIS A 315 -9.03 17.24 6.85
CA HIS A 315 -7.92 16.29 6.84
C HIS A 315 -7.77 15.50 8.15
N ALA A 316 -7.94 16.16 9.30
CA ALA A 316 -7.73 15.56 10.62
C ALA A 316 -8.97 14.84 11.20
N PHE A 317 -10.10 14.89 10.54
CA PHE A 317 -11.40 14.43 11.04
C PHE A 317 -11.79 15.01 12.40
N GLY A 318 -12.93 15.65 12.46
CA GLY A 318 -13.53 16.27 13.64
C GLY A 318 -14.82 15.57 14.07
N PRO A 319 -16.00 16.12 13.76
CA PRO A 319 -17.29 15.63 14.27
C PRO A 319 -17.58 14.15 13.95
N GLN A 320 -17.15 13.66 12.78
CA GLN A 320 -17.43 12.29 12.36
C GLN A 320 -16.25 11.33 12.63
N TRP A 321 -15.24 11.77 13.39
CA TRP A 321 -14.10 10.92 13.73
C TRP A 321 -14.53 9.62 14.43
N THR A 322 -15.40 9.70 15.44
CA THR A 322 -15.90 8.51 16.15
C THR A 322 -16.58 7.54 15.21
N LEU A 323 -17.46 8.03 14.33
CA LEU A 323 -18.11 7.18 13.31
C LEU A 323 -17.08 6.50 12.39
N SER A 324 -16.02 7.20 12.02
CA SER A 324 -14.95 6.62 11.18
C SER A 324 -14.19 5.51 11.91
N MET A 325 -13.93 5.69 13.22
CA MET A 325 -13.28 4.68 14.04
C MET A 325 -14.17 3.45 14.30
N GLU A 326 -15.47 3.64 14.54
CA GLU A 326 -16.44 2.53 14.66
C GLU A 326 -16.51 1.68 13.38
N ARG A 327 -16.51 2.33 12.22
CA ARG A 327 -16.44 1.66 10.91
C ARG A 327 -15.14 0.89 10.74
N THR A 328 -14.04 1.49 11.15
CA THR A 328 -12.70 0.87 11.16
C THR A 328 -12.69 -0.39 12.01
N VAL A 329 -13.10 -0.32 13.28
CA VAL A 329 -13.13 -1.48 14.18
C VAL A 329 -14.06 -2.58 13.66
N ARG A 330 -15.24 -2.21 13.15
CA ARG A 330 -16.16 -3.17 12.53
C ARG A 330 -15.57 -3.87 11.31
N PHE A 331 -14.83 -3.16 10.49
CA PHE A 331 -14.13 -3.72 9.33
C PHE A 331 -13.01 -4.66 9.77
N LEU A 332 -12.14 -4.21 10.67
CA LEU A 332 -11.02 -5.00 11.18
C LEU A 332 -11.49 -6.29 11.87
N ARG A 333 -12.54 -6.24 12.69
CA ARG A 333 -13.12 -7.44 13.33
C ARG A 333 -13.60 -8.49 12.35
N ARG A 334 -14.03 -8.09 11.14
CA ARG A 334 -14.50 -9.02 10.09
C ARG A 334 -13.38 -9.54 9.20
N THR A 335 -12.25 -8.85 9.18
CA THR A 335 -11.16 -9.18 8.25
C THR A 335 -9.94 -9.75 8.95
N LEU A 336 -9.83 -9.54 10.27
CA LEU A 336 -8.82 -10.15 11.15
C LEU A 336 -9.43 -11.28 11.99
N SER A 337 -10.45 -11.98 11.48
CA SER A 337 -11.15 -13.08 12.16
C SER A 337 -10.60 -14.42 11.70
#